data_e837606c144358620a98102c660b56dd
#
_entry.id   e837606c144358620a98102c660b56dd
#
_cell.length_a   1.000
_cell.length_b   1.000
_cell.length_c   1.000
_cell.angle_alpha   90.00
_cell.angle_beta   90.00
_cell.angle_gamma   90.00
#
_symmetry.space_group_name_H-M   'P 1'
#
loop_
_entity.id
_entity.type
_entity.pdbx_description
1 polymer ?
#
loop_
_entity_poly.entity_id
_entity_poly.type
_entity_poly.pdbx_seq_one_letter_code
_entity_poly.pdbx_strand_id
1 'polypeptide(L)'
;MTTATKTQPLTKSERRVLHDSFGRTIDYLRISLTDRCNLRCVYCMPEEGVPSLAHEDILTLEEIVTLVTMAAKDGIKHIRLTGGEPLVRKGITELIRAIKHIDGIESVALTTNGILLPTLAKELKGAGLDRVNISLDSLDENQYHAITRRGTLADALAGIDAALEYGFDPVKINVVVVRHLEQNLVQFARLTMDRPLHVRFIEYMPIGKVDEGLPPAVPLTKTETEKELGTSNKSFIPWSDHDVIPATEIRQLLNDALEKEGLGKLIPLEGKNNNHSNDSNNSNVGDISHVSETLDTSFEILSENPPNNEAPIGWGPATYYKIAGAKGTIGFISAISNHFCATCNRLRLTSDGKLRPCLFSDEEFDVKKPLRNGTVYGVQQILDEALASKPEGHHHRRGTKRSMSQMGG
;
A
#
# COMPACT_ATOMS: atom_id res chain seq x y z
N MET A 1 23.51 44.35 -2.19
CA MET A 1 23.99 43.13 -1.53
C MET A 1 22.95 42.73 -0.49
N THR A 2 22.03 41.88 -0.88
CA THR A 2 20.96 41.36 0.00
C THR A 2 21.48 40.08 0.65
N THR A 3 21.72 40.11 1.94
CA THR A 3 22.14 39.00 2.76
C THR A 3 21.00 37.99 2.85
N ALA A 4 21.14 36.83 2.18
CA ALA A 4 20.25 35.69 2.36
C ALA A 4 20.41 35.20 3.80
N THR A 5 19.38 35.39 4.59
CA THR A 5 19.26 34.83 5.95
C THR A 5 19.20 33.31 5.82
N LYS A 6 20.28 32.62 6.19
CA LYS A 6 20.25 31.13 6.38
C LYS A 6 19.30 30.83 7.52
N THR A 7 18.13 30.36 7.21
CA THR A 7 17.23 29.77 8.22
C THR A 7 17.92 28.52 8.80
N GLN A 8 18.20 28.54 10.10
CA GLN A 8 18.70 27.35 10.81
C GLN A 8 17.63 26.25 10.77
N PRO A 9 18.02 24.98 10.64
CA PRO A 9 17.08 23.87 10.69
C PRO A 9 16.43 23.82 12.09
N LEU A 10 15.10 23.68 12.11
CA LEU A 10 14.33 23.52 13.34
C LEU A 10 14.81 22.30 14.12
N THR A 11 15.02 22.44 15.42
CA THR A 11 15.36 21.32 16.29
C THR A 11 14.17 20.34 16.39
N LYS A 12 14.44 19.07 16.72
CA LYS A 12 13.41 18.01 16.80
C LYS A 12 12.28 18.37 17.78
N SER A 13 12.53 19.27 18.75
CA SER A 13 11.59 19.76 19.75
C SER A 13 10.68 20.91 19.26
N GLU A 14 11.00 21.53 18.13
CA GLU A 14 10.25 22.69 17.61
C GLU A 14 9.25 22.33 16.50
N ARG A 15 9.20 21.05 16.12
CA ARG A 15 8.25 20.60 15.10
C ARG A 15 6.89 20.35 15.70
N ARG A 16 5.87 20.88 15.05
CA ARG A 16 4.49 20.58 15.37
C ARG A 16 4.22 19.07 15.20
N VAL A 17 3.38 18.49 16.04
CA VAL A 17 2.84 17.14 15.87
C VAL A 17 1.40 17.29 15.43
N LEU A 18 1.08 16.76 14.24
CA LEU A 18 -0.29 16.81 13.73
C LEU A 18 -1.15 15.76 14.42
N HIS A 19 -2.27 16.19 14.96
CA HIS A 19 -3.31 15.33 15.52
C HIS A 19 -4.63 15.60 14.81
N ASP A 20 -5.41 14.55 14.59
CA ASP A 20 -6.78 14.70 14.14
C ASP A 20 -7.74 14.87 15.36
N SER A 21 -9.03 15.02 15.08
CA SER A 21 -10.08 15.22 16.12
C SER A 21 -10.22 14.03 17.08
N PHE A 22 -9.62 12.88 16.78
CA PHE A 22 -9.65 11.66 17.60
C PHE A 22 -8.31 11.37 18.30
N GLY A 23 -7.37 12.33 18.28
CA GLY A 23 -6.07 12.22 18.93
C GLY A 23 -5.06 11.32 18.20
N ARG A 24 -5.36 10.88 16.96
CA ARG A 24 -4.41 10.08 16.17
C ARG A 24 -3.30 10.98 15.65
N THR A 25 -2.05 10.56 15.82
CA THR A 25 -0.89 11.26 15.24
C THR A 25 -0.85 11.01 13.73
N ILE A 26 -0.76 12.08 12.95
CA ILE A 26 -0.73 12.04 11.48
C ILE A 26 0.66 12.44 11.01
N ASP A 27 1.44 11.45 10.60
CA ASP A 27 2.84 11.62 10.17
C ASP A 27 3.13 11.06 8.77
N TYR A 28 2.09 10.60 8.07
CA TYR A 28 2.21 9.89 6.80
C TYR A 28 1.37 10.52 5.70
N LEU A 29 2.02 10.98 4.63
CA LEU A 29 1.36 11.54 3.45
C LEU A 29 1.53 10.61 2.23
N ARG A 30 0.41 10.21 1.62
CA ARG A 30 0.38 9.51 0.33
C ARG A 30 0.13 10.53 -0.77
N ILE A 31 0.95 10.52 -1.81
CA ILE A 31 0.90 11.47 -2.91
C ILE A 31 0.66 10.72 -4.21
N SER A 32 -0.48 10.98 -4.85
CA SER A 32 -0.74 10.57 -6.22
C SER A 32 -0.03 11.52 -7.18
N LEU A 33 0.92 11.01 -7.95
CA LEU A 33 1.70 11.81 -8.90
C LEU A 33 0.98 12.02 -10.23
N THR A 34 0.08 11.12 -10.55
CA THR A 34 -0.64 11.08 -11.84
C THR A 34 -1.85 10.14 -11.73
N ASP A 35 -2.86 10.40 -12.52
CA ASP A 35 -4.00 9.51 -12.77
C ASP A 35 -3.73 8.50 -13.89
N ARG A 36 -2.64 8.69 -14.66
CA ARG A 36 -2.26 7.82 -15.77
C ARG A 36 -1.62 6.53 -15.27
N CYS A 37 -1.93 5.43 -15.96
CA CYS A 37 -1.34 4.12 -15.71
C CYS A 37 -1.05 3.43 -17.05
N ASN A 38 -0.01 2.62 -17.10
CA ASN A 38 0.30 1.75 -18.24
C ASN A 38 -0.50 0.42 -18.19
N LEU A 39 -1.18 0.12 -17.07
CA LEU A 39 -2.14 -0.99 -16.94
C LEU A 39 -3.60 -0.48 -16.90
N ARG A 40 -4.56 -1.44 -16.95
CA ARG A 40 -6.00 -1.20 -16.89
C ARG A 40 -6.67 -2.26 -16.01
N CYS A 41 -6.17 -2.39 -14.76
CA CYS A 41 -6.68 -3.41 -13.84
C CYS A 41 -8.19 -3.28 -13.66
N VAL A 42 -8.89 -4.42 -13.79
CA VAL A 42 -10.35 -4.51 -13.87
C VAL A 42 -11.09 -3.87 -12.68
N TYR A 43 -10.49 -3.89 -11.49
CA TYR A 43 -11.07 -3.31 -10.27
C TYR A 43 -10.64 -1.86 -10.00
N CYS A 44 -9.69 -1.31 -10.79
CA CYS A 44 -9.06 -0.01 -10.51
C CYS A 44 -9.44 1.06 -11.53
N MET A 45 -9.55 0.69 -12.80
CA MET A 45 -9.67 1.64 -13.92
C MET A 45 -10.49 1.03 -15.07
N PRO A 46 -11.37 1.79 -15.72
CA PRO A 46 -12.02 1.37 -16.96
C PRO A 46 -10.99 0.99 -18.04
N GLU A 47 -11.40 0.20 -19.03
CA GLU A 47 -10.53 -0.25 -20.12
C GLU A 47 -10.01 0.91 -20.95
N GLU A 48 -10.83 1.91 -21.19
CA GLU A 48 -10.49 3.14 -21.90
C GLU A 48 -9.53 4.03 -21.09
N GLY A 49 -9.48 3.82 -19.79
CA GLY A 49 -8.76 4.64 -18.83
C GLY A 49 -9.64 5.73 -18.21
N VAL A 50 -9.04 6.60 -17.44
CA VAL A 50 -9.68 7.80 -16.88
C VAL A 50 -9.47 8.99 -17.83
N PRO A 51 -10.40 9.96 -17.89
CA PRO A 51 -10.18 11.20 -18.63
C PRO A 51 -8.88 11.86 -18.17
N SER A 52 -8.00 12.17 -19.13
CA SER A 52 -6.73 12.82 -18.82
C SER A 52 -6.99 14.23 -18.28
N LEU A 53 -6.44 14.53 -17.13
CA LEU A 53 -6.36 15.89 -16.62
C LEU A 53 -5.43 16.72 -17.52
N ALA A 54 -5.75 18.00 -17.74
CA ALA A 54 -4.87 18.92 -18.42
C ALA A 54 -3.59 19.14 -17.58
N HIS A 55 -2.48 19.47 -18.23
CA HIS A 55 -1.20 19.65 -17.53
C HIS A 55 -1.28 20.73 -16.45
N GLU A 56 -2.05 21.78 -16.68
CA GLU A 56 -2.34 22.87 -15.73
C GLU A 56 -3.20 22.44 -14.53
N ASP A 57 -3.92 21.34 -14.67
CA ASP A 57 -4.77 20.81 -13.60
C ASP A 57 -4.04 19.90 -12.63
N ILE A 58 -2.88 19.37 -13.03
CA ILE A 58 -2.05 18.54 -12.15
C ILE A 58 -1.03 19.41 -11.40
N LEU A 59 -0.65 18.97 -10.20
CA LEU A 59 0.48 19.58 -9.47
C LEU A 59 1.79 19.37 -10.22
N THR A 60 2.62 20.42 -10.28
CA THR A 60 4.00 20.28 -10.75
C THR A 60 4.85 19.57 -9.68
N LEU A 61 6.05 19.11 -10.07
CA LEU A 61 6.95 18.45 -9.10
C LEU A 61 7.44 19.46 -8.05
N GLU A 62 7.64 20.71 -8.43
CA GLU A 62 8.03 21.81 -7.56
C GLU A 62 6.93 22.16 -6.56
N GLU A 63 5.66 22.15 -6.99
CA GLU A 63 4.50 22.33 -6.11
C GLU A 63 4.42 21.22 -5.08
N ILE A 64 4.70 19.97 -5.47
CA ILE A 64 4.75 18.81 -4.56
C ILE A 64 5.88 18.96 -3.55
N VAL A 65 7.09 19.35 -3.98
CA VAL A 65 8.23 19.59 -3.08
C VAL A 65 7.90 20.70 -2.08
N THR A 66 7.29 21.78 -2.53
CA THR A 66 6.86 22.90 -1.68
C THR A 66 5.87 22.42 -0.62
N LEU A 67 4.83 21.68 -1.03
CA LEU A 67 3.84 21.13 -0.11
C LEU A 67 4.47 20.16 0.91
N VAL A 68 5.34 19.25 0.46
CA VAL A 68 6.03 18.30 1.36
C VAL A 68 6.93 19.04 2.34
N THR A 69 7.62 20.13 1.91
CA THR A 69 8.43 20.95 2.79
C THR A 69 7.60 21.60 3.90
N MET A 70 6.40 22.08 3.57
CA MET A 70 5.47 22.65 4.56
C MET A 70 4.94 21.57 5.50
N ALA A 71 4.48 20.44 4.94
CA ALA A 71 3.95 19.31 5.71
C ALA A 71 5.02 18.69 6.65
N ALA A 72 6.29 18.66 6.25
CA ALA A 72 7.40 18.20 7.09
C ALA A 72 7.63 19.09 8.32
N LYS A 73 7.49 20.41 8.17
CA LYS A 73 7.53 21.35 9.32
C LYS A 73 6.39 21.11 10.29
N ASP A 74 5.25 20.70 9.79
CA ASP A 74 4.06 20.34 10.57
C ASP A 74 4.08 18.89 11.10
N GLY A 75 5.13 18.10 10.86
CA GLY A 75 5.31 16.78 11.48
C GLY A 75 5.08 15.58 10.56
N ILE A 76 4.83 15.77 9.26
CA ILE A 76 4.85 14.66 8.29
C ILE A 76 6.28 14.17 8.14
N LYS A 77 6.48 12.86 8.29
CA LYS A 77 7.78 12.18 8.26
C LYS A 77 7.90 11.18 7.12
N HIS A 78 6.78 10.61 6.71
CA HIS A 78 6.75 9.49 5.80
C HIS A 78 5.97 9.85 4.55
N ILE A 79 6.64 9.72 3.40
CA ILE A 79 6.05 9.99 2.09
C ILE A 79 5.89 8.68 1.33
N ARG A 80 4.72 8.49 0.71
CA ARG A 80 4.51 7.42 -0.25
C ARG A 80 4.07 7.99 -1.58
N LEU A 81 4.88 7.80 -2.58
CA LEU A 81 4.56 8.14 -3.96
C LEU A 81 3.73 7.02 -4.58
N THR A 82 2.65 7.40 -5.26
CA THR A 82 1.68 6.51 -5.87
C THR A 82 0.99 7.26 -7.02
N GLY A 83 -0.14 6.80 -7.50
CA GLY A 83 -0.91 7.43 -8.57
C GLY A 83 -1.78 6.40 -9.26
N GLY A 84 -1.99 6.52 -10.57
CA GLY A 84 -2.20 5.39 -11.43
C GLY A 84 -0.92 4.54 -11.40
N GLU A 85 0.07 4.87 -12.25
CA GLU A 85 1.42 4.33 -12.10
C GLU A 85 2.41 5.48 -11.94
N PRO A 86 3.04 5.64 -10.77
CA PRO A 86 3.91 6.79 -10.51
C PRO A 86 5.15 6.83 -11.41
N LEU A 87 5.65 5.69 -11.85
CA LEU A 87 6.85 5.61 -12.70
C LEU A 87 6.62 6.11 -14.14
N VAL A 88 5.38 6.34 -14.58
CA VAL A 88 5.12 7.00 -15.87
C VAL A 88 5.25 8.53 -15.78
N ARG A 89 5.33 9.09 -14.56
CA ARG A 89 5.53 10.52 -14.35
C ARG A 89 7.00 10.88 -14.60
N LYS A 90 7.28 11.66 -15.65
CA LYS A 90 8.63 12.16 -15.93
C LYS A 90 9.13 13.01 -14.76
N GLY A 91 10.42 12.88 -14.42
CA GLY A 91 11.06 13.64 -13.34
C GLY A 91 10.84 13.03 -11.94
N ILE A 92 10.33 11.81 -11.84
CA ILE A 92 10.11 11.16 -10.53
C ILE A 92 11.40 10.97 -9.75
N THR A 93 12.52 10.69 -10.41
CA THR A 93 13.84 10.51 -9.78
C THR A 93 14.30 11.82 -9.12
N GLU A 94 14.15 12.95 -9.80
CA GLU A 94 14.45 14.28 -9.30
C GLU A 94 13.55 14.65 -8.12
N LEU A 95 12.26 14.33 -8.23
CA LEU A 95 11.30 14.52 -7.13
C LEU A 95 11.70 13.75 -5.87
N ILE A 96 12.03 12.46 -6.00
CA ILE A 96 12.47 11.63 -4.87
C ILE A 96 13.71 12.23 -4.23
N ARG A 97 14.69 12.62 -5.03
CA ARG A 97 15.93 13.27 -4.54
C ARG A 97 15.62 14.55 -3.78
N ALA A 98 14.76 15.40 -4.32
CA ALA A 98 14.35 16.64 -3.67
C ALA A 98 13.64 16.38 -2.34
N ILE A 99 12.67 15.44 -2.30
CA ILE A 99 11.94 15.07 -1.08
C ILE A 99 12.87 14.51 -0.01
N LYS A 100 13.84 13.65 -0.37
CA LYS A 100 14.80 13.07 0.59
C LYS A 100 15.71 14.11 1.25
N HIS A 101 15.91 15.27 0.64
CA HIS A 101 16.69 16.35 1.21
C HIS A 101 15.85 17.32 2.08
N ILE A 102 14.54 17.11 2.19
CA ILE A 102 13.69 17.92 3.07
C ILE A 102 13.93 17.51 4.52
N ASP A 103 14.32 18.48 5.34
CA ASP A 103 14.50 18.26 6.77
C ASP A 103 13.19 17.81 7.42
N GLY A 104 13.24 16.70 8.14
CA GLY A 104 12.08 16.06 8.79
C GLY A 104 11.49 14.87 8.04
N ILE A 105 11.81 14.69 6.77
CA ILE A 105 11.39 13.49 6.04
C ILE A 105 12.32 12.32 6.38
N GLU A 106 11.76 11.33 7.04
CA GLU A 106 12.49 10.13 7.48
C GLU A 106 12.48 9.03 6.40
N SER A 107 11.38 8.88 5.64
CA SER A 107 11.32 7.87 4.60
C SER A 107 10.48 8.25 3.39
N VAL A 108 10.94 7.81 2.22
CA VAL A 108 10.22 7.89 0.95
C VAL A 108 10.02 6.47 0.40
N ALA A 109 8.78 6.10 0.16
CA ALA A 109 8.38 4.81 -0.38
C ALA A 109 7.61 4.96 -1.70
N LEU A 110 7.64 3.94 -2.53
CA LEU A 110 6.91 3.88 -3.80
C LEU A 110 5.92 2.73 -3.81
N THR A 111 4.74 2.93 -4.40
CA THR A 111 3.84 1.84 -4.81
C THR A 111 3.74 1.86 -6.32
N THR A 112 4.05 0.75 -6.98
CA THR A 112 4.16 0.62 -8.44
C THR A 112 3.66 -0.75 -8.90
N ASN A 113 3.30 -0.88 -10.17
CA ASN A 113 3.05 -2.19 -10.78
C ASN A 113 4.34 -2.95 -11.17
N GLY A 114 5.50 -2.32 -11.01
CA GLY A 114 6.81 -2.95 -11.21
C GLY A 114 7.36 -2.92 -12.63
N ILE A 115 6.53 -2.77 -13.65
CA ILE A 115 6.92 -2.92 -15.07
C ILE A 115 8.10 -2.00 -15.47
N LEU A 116 8.17 -0.80 -14.92
CA LEU A 116 9.24 0.16 -15.23
C LEU A 116 10.44 0.08 -14.28
N LEU A 117 10.39 -0.76 -13.24
CA LEU A 117 11.52 -0.90 -12.31
C LEU A 117 12.82 -1.40 -12.97
N PRO A 118 12.82 -2.35 -13.91
CA PRO A 118 14.07 -2.79 -14.53
C PRO A 118 14.91 -1.65 -15.13
N THR A 119 14.24 -0.62 -15.63
CA THR A 119 14.92 0.55 -16.24
C THR A 119 15.23 1.66 -15.24
N LEU A 120 14.49 1.77 -14.14
CA LEU A 120 14.54 2.92 -13.24
C LEU A 120 15.10 2.59 -11.83
N ALA A 121 15.15 1.32 -11.42
CA ALA A 121 15.47 0.93 -10.05
C ALA A 121 16.82 1.50 -9.57
N LYS A 122 17.85 1.45 -10.41
CA LYS A 122 19.17 2.00 -10.10
C LYS A 122 19.13 3.49 -9.78
N GLU A 123 18.46 4.27 -10.62
CA GLU A 123 18.35 5.73 -10.46
C GLU A 123 17.49 6.08 -9.25
N LEU A 124 16.36 5.38 -9.05
CA LEU A 124 15.47 5.58 -7.91
C LEU A 124 16.19 5.28 -6.58
N LYS A 125 16.98 4.20 -6.52
CA LYS A 125 17.80 3.88 -5.35
C LYS A 125 18.85 4.96 -5.10
N GLY A 126 19.55 5.40 -6.15
CA GLY A 126 20.53 6.49 -6.09
C GLY A 126 19.93 7.86 -5.73
N ALA A 127 18.64 8.07 -6.00
CA ALA A 127 17.91 9.26 -5.56
C ALA A 127 17.49 9.22 -4.08
N GLY A 128 17.64 8.07 -3.41
CA GLY A 128 17.31 7.90 -2.00
C GLY A 128 15.92 7.31 -1.75
N LEU A 129 15.31 6.63 -2.74
CA LEU A 129 14.10 5.85 -2.49
C LEU A 129 14.41 4.71 -1.52
N ASP A 130 13.70 4.65 -0.39
CA ASP A 130 13.98 3.69 0.66
C ASP A 130 13.37 2.31 0.35
N ARG A 131 12.11 2.28 -0.12
CA ARG A 131 11.32 1.05 -0.22
C ARG A 131 10.39 1.04 -1.41
N VAL A 132 10.14 -0.15 -1.93
CA VAL A 132 9.15 -0.36 -2.99
C VAL A 132 8.06 -1.36 -2.56
N ASN A 133 6.82 -1.03 -2.92
CA ASN A 133 5.71 -1.97 -2.87
C ASN A 133 5.30 -2.23 -4.32
N ILE A 134 5.30 -3.49 -4.73
CA ILE A 134 4.93 -3.90 -6.08
C ILE A 134 3.54 -4.53 -6.01
N SER A 135 2.61 -4.04 -6.82
CA SER A 135 1.26 -4.60 -6.94
C SER A 135 1.26 -5.72 -7.96
N LEU A 136 0.86 -6.92 -7.55
CA LEU A 136 0.86 -8.11 -8.40
C LEU A 136 -0.23 -9.07 -7.89
N ASP A 137 -1.31 -9.23 -8.65
CA ASP A 137 -2.50 -9.96 -8.19
C ASP A 137 -2.58 -11.40 -8.70
N SER A 138 -1.71 -11.81 -9.64
CA SER A 138 -1.62 -13.19 -10.12
C SER A 138 -0.20 -13.54 -10.53
N LEU A 139 0.15 -14.82 -10.35
CA LEU A 139 1.37 -15.48 -10.86
C LEU A 139 1.05 -16.44 -12.01
N ASP A 140 -0.19 -16.48 -12.48
CA ASP A 140 -0.61 -17.11 -13.72
C ASP A 140 -0.67 -16.06 -14.83
N GLU A 141 -0.04 -16.32 -15.98
CA GLU A 141 0.10 -15.35 -17.07
C GLU A 141 -1.24 -14.95 -17.67
N ASN A 142 -2.14 -15.91 -17.88
CA ASN A 142 -3.46 -15.66 -18.44
C ASN A 142 -4.32 -14.86 -17.46
N GLN A 143 -4.29 -15.24 -16.19
CA GLN A 143 -5.00 -14.54 -15.13
C GLN A 143 -4.43 -13.11 -14.94
N TYR A 144 -3.11 -12.95 -14.92
CA TYR A 144 -2.48 -11.64 -14.85
C TYR A 144 -2.95 -10.74 -15.99
N HIS A 145 -2.93 -11.25 -17.22
CA HIS A 145 -3.39 -10.49 -18.40
C HIS A 145 -4.88 -10.15 -18.31
N ALA A 146 -5.72 -11.08 -17.88
CA ALA A 146 -7.14 -10.86 -17.69
C ALA A 146 -7.43 -9.78 -16.64
N ILE A 147 -6.66 -9.75 -15.51
CA ILE A 147 -6.80 -8.76 -14.45
C ILE A 147 -6.28 -7.39 -14.94
N THR A 148 -5.13 -7.35 -15.55
CA THR A 148 -4.43 -6.09 -15.88
C THR A 148 -4.77 -5.52 -17.24
N ARG A 149 -5.34 -6.33 -18.15
CA ARG A 149 -5.67 -6.05 -19.55
C ARG A 149 -4.49 -5.63 -20.43
N ARG A 150 -3.38 -5.23 -19.83
CA ARG A 150 -2.16 -4.73 -20.48
C ARG A 150 -0.94 -5.21 -19.72
N GLY A 151 0.21 -5.21 -20.37
CA GLY A 151 1.46 -5.69 -19.78
C GLY A 151 1.55 -7.21 -19.70
N THR A 152 2.70 -7.72 -19.30
CA THR A 152 2.97 -9.14 -19.14
C THR A 152 3.39 -9.45 -17.71
N LEU A 153 3.12 -10.68 -17.25
CA LEU A 153 3.59 -11.15 -15.95
C LEU A 153 5.12 -11.11 -15.87
N ALA A 154 5.80 -11.43 -16.96
CA ALA A 154 7.26 -11.41 -17.06
C ALA A 154 7.84 -10.03 -16.74
N ASP A 155 7.23 -8.94 -17.22
CA ASP A 155 7.67 -7.57 -16.94
C ASP A 155 7.52 -7.24 -15.44
N ALA A 156 6.43 -7.66 -14.81
CA ALA A 156 6.20 -7.43 -13.38
C ALA A 156 7.18 -8.22 -12.51
N LEU A 157 7.47 -9.48 -12.88
CA LEU A 157 8.47 -10.31 -12.20
C LEU A 157 9.89 -9.75 -12.36
N ALA A 158 10.26 -9.28 -13.56
CA ALA A 158 11.53 -8.59 -13.79
C ALA A 158 11.65 -7.34 -12.91
N GLY A 159 10.54 -6.64 -12.64
CA GLY A 159 10.50 -5.53 -11.69
C GLY A 159 10.81 -5.93 -10.25
N ILE A 160 10.34 -7.10 -9.81
CA ILE A 160 10.66 -7.65 -8.48
C ILE A 160 12.15 -7.99 -8.42
N ASP A 161 12.69 -8.63 -9.46
CA ASP A 161 14.10 -8.99 -9.54
C ASP A 161 14.99 -7.75 -9.49
N ALA A 162 14.68 -6.72 -10.27
CA ALA A 162 15.39 -5.45 -10.24
C ALA A 162 15.31 -4.78 -8.86
N ALA A 163 14.18 -4.83 -8.18
CA ALA A 163 14.06 -4.26 -6.83
C ALA A 163 14.99 -4.95 -5.83
N LEU A 164 15.12 -6.28 -5.89
CA LEU A 164 16.03 -7.04 -5.05
C LEU A 164 17.49 -6.80 -5.44
N GLU A 165 17.82 -6.81 -6.74
CA GLU A 165 19.17 -6.59 -7.27
C GLU A 165 19.73 -5.24 -6.83
N TYR A 166 18.95 -4.17 -6.91
CA TYR A 166 19.38 -2.83 -6.48
C TYR A 166 19.23 -2.57 -4.99
N GLY A 167 18.96 -3.62 -4.19
CA GLY A 167 19.03 -3.57 -2.73
C GLY A 167 17.93 -2.75 -2.08
N PHE A 168 16.71 -2.73 -2.63
CA PHE A 168 15.56 -2.24 -1.88
C PHE A 168 15.21 -3.21 -0.77
N ASP A 169 15.05 -2.69 0.45
CA ASP A 169 14.69 -3.47 1.63
C ASP A 169 13.79 -2.63 2.56
N PRO A 170 12.60 -3.14 2.88
CA PRO A 170 11.94 -4.35 2.35
C PRO A 170 11.33 -4.18 0.95
N VAL A 171 11.39 -5.23 0.12
CA VAL A 171 10.57 -5.36 -1.09
C VAL A 171 9.25 -6.03 -0.72
N LYS A 172 8.14 -5.32 -0.93
CA LYS A 172 6.80 -5.81 -0.58
C LYS A 172 5.95 -6.04 -1.83
N ILE A 173 5.31 -7.20 -1.89
CA ILE A 173 4.32 -7.52 -2.94
C ILE A 173 2.93 -7.34 -2.34
N ASN A 174 2.09 -6.55 -2.98
CA ASN A 174 0.69 -6.38 -2.63
C ASN A 174 -0.18 -7.22 -3.55
N VAL A 175 -1.03 -8.03 -2.97
CA VAL A 175 -2.00 -8.86 -3.67
C VAL A 175 -3.39 -8.47 -3.17
N VAL A 176 -4.21 -7.86 -4.03
CA VAL A 176 -5.62 -7.62 -3.72
C VAL A 176 -6.37 -8.93 -3.96
N VAL A 177 -6.94 -9.47 -2.88
CA VAL A 177 -7.64 -10.76 -2.96
C VAL A 177 -9.13 -10.53 -3.21
N VAL A 178 -9.63 -11.10 -4.31
CA VAL A 178 -11.00 -10.92 -4.76
C VAL A 178 -11.64 -12.29 -4.98
N ARG A 179 -12.81 -12.54 -4.41
CA ARG A 179 -13.43 -13.86 -4.37
C ARG A 179 -13.56 -14.51 -5.75
N HIS A 180 -14.14 -13.83 -6.70
CA HIS A 180 -14.39 -14.40 -8.03
C HIS A 180 -13.15 -14.48 -8.94
N LEU A 181 -12.00 -13.95 -8.49
CA LEU A 181 -10.74 -14.11 -9.24
C LEU A 181 -10.05 -15.45 -8.94
N GLU A 182 -10.44 -16.14 -7.87
CA GLU A 182 -9.91 -17.47 -7.50
C GLU A 182 -8.39 -17.58 -7.59
N GLN A 183 -7.70 -16.54 -7.07
CA GLN A 183 -6.26 -16.40 -7.16
C GLN A 183 -5.54 -17.51 -6.39
N ASN A 184 -4.45 -18.05 -6.95
CA ASN A 184 -3.63 -19.05 -6.28
C ASN A 184 -2.69 -18.40 -5.25
N LEU A 185 -3.16 -18.26 -4.00
CA LEU A 185 -2.44 -17.58 -2.93
C LEU A 185 -1.18 -18.33 -2.47
N VAL A 186 -1.14 -19.66 -2.63
CA VAL A 186 0.01 -20.48 -2.23
C VAL A 186 1.24 -20.19 -3.09
N GLN A 187 1.04 -19.94 -4.37
CA GLN A 187 2.17 -19.55 -5.25
C GLN A 187 2.85 -18.27 -4.74
N PHE A 188 2.08 -17.29 -4.27
CA PHE A 188 2.64 -16.09 -3.66
C PHE A 188 3.38 -16.39 -2.35
N ALA A 189 2.83 -17.26 -1.52
CA ALA A 189 3.48 -17.69 -0.28
C ALA A 189 4.83 -18.37 -0.56
N ARG A 190 4.91 -19.21 -1.58
CA ARG A 190 6.16 -19.87 -2.02
C ARG A 190 7.26 -18.88 -2.40
N LEU A 191 6.93 -17.70 -2.95
CA LEU A 191 7.93 -16.67 -3.25
C LEU A 191 8.71 -16.22 -2.02
N THR A 192 8.12 -16.38 -0.82
CA THR A 192 8.78 -15.98 0.43
C THR A 192 9.76 -17.02 0.95
N MET A 193 9.73 -18.27 0.44
CA MET A 193 10.61 -19.34 0.90
C MET A 193 12.08 -19.04 0.57
N ASP A 194 12.37 -18.76 -0.69
CA ASP A 194 13.73 -18.63 -1.19
C ASP A 194 14.18 -17.18 -1.40
N ARG A 195 13.26 -16.23 -1.28
CA ARG A 195 13.50 -14.81 -1.55
C ARG A 195 13.11 -13.95 -0.34
N PRO A 196 13.84 -12.88 -0.01
CA PRO A 196 13.52 -11.97 1.08
C PRO A 196 12.37 -11.01 0.67
N LEU A 197 11.23 -11.59 0.27
CA LEU A 197 10.05 -10.88 -0.16
C LEU A 197 8.97 -10.88 0.92
N HIS A 198 8.24 -9.79 1.02
CA HIS A 198 7.15 -9.66 1.97
C HIS A 198 5.82 -9.57 1.20
N VAL A 199 5.14 -10.71 1.06
CA VAL A 199 3.83 -10.78 0.39
C VAL A 199 2.74 -10.30 1.33
N ARG A 200 1.86 -9.39 0.86
CA ARG A 200 0.74 -8.87 1.63
C ARG A 200 -0.56 -9.09 0.90
N PHE A 201 -1.41 -9.90 1.47
CA PHE A 201 -2.78 -10.09 1.02
C PHE A 201 -3.66 -8.98 1.58
N ILE A 202 -4.37 -8.30 0.71
CA ILE A 202 -5.19 -7.13 1.02
C ILE A 202 -6.63 -7.46 0.69
N GLU A 203 -7.53 -7.25 1.63
CA GLU A 203 -8.96 -7.32 1.36
C GLU A 203 -9.33 -6.35 0.24
N TYR A 204 -10.09 -6.84 -0.72
CA TYR A 204 -10.64 -5.99 -1.76
C TYR A 204 -11.48 -4.87 -1.14
N MET A 205 -11.29 -3.66 -1.61
CA MET A 205 -12.05 -2.48 -1.20
C MET A 205 -12.91 -2.00 -2.36
N PRO A 206 -14.25 -2.08 -2.28
CA PRO A 206 -15.16 -1.58 -3.31
C PRO A 206 -15.13 -0.05 -3.31
N ILE A 207 -14.17 0.55 -4.03
CA ILE A 207 -13.94 1.98 -4.14
C ILE A 207 -14.19 2.42 -5.58
N GLY A 208 -14.82 3.57 -5.73
CA GLY A 208 -15.25 4.12 -7.00
C GLY A 208 -16.75 4.02 -7.14
N LYS A 209 -17.29 4.69 -8.14
CA LYS A 209 -18.69 4.51 -8.48
C LYS A 209 -18.89 3.07 -8.94
N VAL A 210 -19.83 2.39 -8.31
CA VAL A 210 -20.46 1.21 -8.89
C VAL A 210 -21.39 1.73 -9.99
N ASP A 211 -20.80 2.37 -11.01
CA ASP A 211 -21.57 2.78 -12.18
C ASP A 211 -21.85 1.53 -13.00
N GLU A 212 -23.06 1.46 -13.53
CA GLU A 212 -23.61 0.43 -14.40
C GLU A 212 -22.76 0.17 -15.69
N GLY A 213 -21.59 0.79 -15.81
CA GLY A 213 -20.66 0.73 -16.93
C GLY A 213 -19.26 0.16 -16.66
N LEU A 214 -18.96 -0.34 -15.43
CA LEU A 214 -17.71 -1.10 -15.25
C LEU A 214 -17.81 -2.46 -15.95
N PRO A 215 -16.76 -2.90 -16.69
CA PRO A 215 -16.82 -4.17 -17.37
C PRO A 215 -17.05 -5.31 -16.38
N PRO A 216 -17.75 -6.37 -16.79
CA PRO A 216 -17.97 -7.53 -15.96
C PRO A 216 -16.64 -8.09 -15.48
N ALA A 217 -16.61 -8.57 -14.25
CA ALA A 217 -15.59 -9.49 -13.83
C ALA A 217 -15.60 -10.65 -14.85
N VAL A 218 -14.55 -10.74 -15.65
CA VAL A 218 -14.45 -11.84 -16.61
C VAL A 218 -14.26 -13.11 -15.80
N PRO A 219 -15.13 -14.13 -15.90
CA PRO A 219 -14.83 -15.43 -15.34
C PRO A 219 -13.54 -15.92 -15.99
N LEU A 220 -12.49 -16.09 -15.21
CA LEU A 220 -11.18 -16.51 -15.69
C LEU A 220 -11.12 -18.01 -16.00
N THR A 221 -12.18 -18.74 -15.68
CA THR A 221 -12.33 -20.14 -16.03
C THR A 221 -13.54 -20.32 -16.93
N LYS A 222 -13.33 -20.97 -18.09
CA LYS A 222 -14.39 -21.50 -18.95
C LYS A 222 -15.05 -22.66 -18.21
N THR A 223 -15.91 -22.40 -17.26
CA THR A 223 -16.76 -23.40 -16.67
C THR A 223 -18.13 -23.37 -17.33
N GLU A 224 -18.63 -24.50 -17.64
CA GLU A 224 -19.86 -25.04 -18.27
C GLU A 224 -21.10 -24.14 -18.47
N THR A 225 -21.13 -22.93 -17.90
CA THR A 225 -22.22 -21.97 -18.04
C THR A 225 -22.33 -21.28 -19.43
N GLU A 226 -21.29 -21.36 -20.27
CA GLU A 226 -21.35 -20.79 -21.62
C GLU A 226 -22.18 -21.62 -22.61
N LYS A 227 -22.58 -22.86 -22.24
CA LYS A 227 -23.37 -23.73 -23.12
C LYS A 227 -24.88 -23.51 -23.03
N GLU A 228 -25.38 -22.87 -21.99
CA GLU A 228 -26.83 -22.73 -21.78
C GLU A 228 -27.42 -21.34 -22.14
N LEU A 229 -26.60 -20.31 -22.31
CA LEU A 229 -27.06 -18.96 -22.70
C LEU A 229 -26.50 -18.57 -24.06
N GLY A 230 -27.17 -19.09 -25.10
CA GLY A 230 -26.94 -18.69 -26.48
C GLY A 230 -27.40 -17.29 -26.82
N THR A 231 -26.79 -16.28 -26.22
CA THR A 231 -26.86 -14.87 -26.70
C THR A 231 -25.69 -14.08 -26.13
N SER A 232 -25.06 -13.30 -26.98
CA SER A 232 -23.91 -12.41 -26.74
C SER A 232 -24.25 -11.21 -25.83
N ASN A 233 -24.77 -11.44 -24.65
CA ASN A 233 -24.84 -10.45 -23.57
C ASN A 233 -23.89 -10.94 -22.46
N LYS A 234 -22.64 -10.46 -22.47
CA LYS A 234 -21.73 -10.57 -21.34
C LYS A 234 -22.43 -9.92 -20.16
N SER A 235 -23.03 -10.74 -19.30
CA SER A 235 -23.70 -10.26 -18.10
C SER A 235 -22.66 -9.61 -17.19
N PHE A 236 -22.83 -8.33 -17.01
CA PHE A 236 -22.06 -7.49 -16.14
C PHE A 236 -22.33 -7.90 -14.69
N ILE A 237 -21.35 -8.42 -13.97
CA ILE A 237 -21.43 -8.59 -12.53
C ILE A 237 -20.75 -7.38 -11.90
N PRO A 238 -21.48 -6.45 -11.30
CA PRO A 238 -20.89 -5.31 -10.64
C PRO A 238 -20.05 -5.80 -9.45
N TRP A 239 -18.89 -5.21 -9.25
CA TRP A 239 -18.05 -5.43 -8.08
C TRP A 239 -18.84 -5.10 -6.81
N SER A 240 -18.96 -6.07 -5.92
CA SER A 240 -19.84 -5.99 -4.76
C SER A 240 -19.14 -6.37 -3.46
N ASP A 241 -19.82 -6.23 -2.35
CA ASP A 241 -19.34 -6.72 -1.05
C ASP A 241 -19.15 -8.23 -1.04
N HIS A 242 -19.84 -8.99 -1.92
CA HIS A 242 -19.66 -10.43 -2.05
C HIS A 242 -18.27 -10.81 -2.56
N ASP A 243 -17.56 -9.88 -3.20
CA ASP A 243 -16.20 -10.08 -3.69
C ASP A 243 -15.15 -9.91 -2.60
N VAL A 244 -15.53 -9.34 -1.47
CA VAL A 244 -14.65 -9.20 -0.31
C VAL A 244 -14.46 -10.54 0.36
N ILE A 245 -13.20 -10.95 0.53
CA ILE A 245 -12.82 -12.07 1.38
C ILE A 245 -12.17 -11.49 2.63
N PRO A 246 -12.71 -11.74 3.84
CA PRO A 246 -12.08 -11.29 5.09
C PRO A 246 -10.67 -11.84 5.24
N ALA A 247 -9.75 -11.03 5.79
CA ALA A 247 -8.35 -11.43 5.98
C ALA A 247 -8.20 -12.71 6.83
N THR A 248 -9.13 -12.95 7.75
CA THR A 248 -9.20 -14.18 8.53
C THR A 248 -9.51 -15.39 7.65
N GLU A 249 -10.44 -15.26 6.69
CA GLU A 249 -10.78 -16.30 5.71
C GLU A 249 -9.62 -16.54 4.75
N ILE A 250 -8.98 -15.46 4.23
CA ILE A 250 -7.78 -15.55 3.38
C ILE A 250 -6.67 -16.33 4.09
N ARG A 251 -6.44 -16.04 5.37
CA ARG A 251 -5.42 -16.72 6.18
C ARG A 251 -5.77 -18.20 6.39
N GLN A 252 -7.03 -18.52 6.62
CA GLN A 252 -7.47 -19.91 6.78
C GLN A 252 -7.27 -20.70 5.48
N LEU A 253 -7.75 -20.17 4.35
CA LEU A 253 -7.57 -20.77 3.02
C LEU A 253 -6.10 -21.04 2.71
N LEU A 254 -5.23 -20.06 3.05
CA LEU A 254 -3.79 -20.19 2.85
C LEU A 254 -3.17 -21.25 3.76
N ASN A 255 -3.56 -21.32 5.05
CA ASN A 255 -3.08 -22.36 5.96
C ASN A 255 -3.46 -23.76 5.48
N ASP A 256 -4.73 -23.96 5.09
CA ASP A 256 -5.23 -25.25 4.61
C ASP A 256 -4.48 -25.71 3.35
N ALA A 257 -4.18 -24.77 2.47
CA ALA A 257 -3.43 -25.05 1.26
C ALA A 257 -1.94 -25.32 1.54
N LEU A 258 -1.31 -24.60 2.45
CA LEU A 258 0.08 -24.82 2.87
C LEU A 258 0.26 -26.18 3.55
N GLU A 259 -0.69 -26.59 4.41
CA GLU A 259 -0.67 -27.91 5.05
C GLU A 259 -0.78 -29.05 4.01
N LYS A 260 -1.67 -28.92 3.03
CA LYS A 260 -1.78 -29.89 1.93
C LYS A 260 -0.51 -30.05 1.13
N GLU A 261 0.29 -29.00 1.03
CA GLU A 261 1.59 -29.01 0.34
C GLU A 261 2.77 -29.36 1.25
N GLY A 262 2.53 -29.67 2.54
CA GLY A 262 3.56 -30.04 3.49
C GLY A 262 4.45 -28.86 3.95
N LEU A 263 4.03 -27.62 3.73
CA LEU A 263 4.76 -26.41 4.12
C LEU A 263 4.44 -25.94 5.54
N GLY A 264 3.51 -26.61 6.23
CA GLY A 264 3.09 -26.26 7.59
C GLY A 264 2.16 -25.06 7.66
N LYS A 265 1.97 -24.51 8.86
CA LYS A 265 1.10 -23.35 9.11
C LYS A 265 1.88 -22.06 9.20
N LEU A 266 1.16 -20.96 9.02
CA LEU A 266 1.66 -19.62 9.26
C LEU A 266 1.91 -19.38 10.76
N ILE A 267 3.15 -18.97 11.10
CA ILE A 267 3.58 -18.63 12.44
C ILE A 267 3.45 -17.11 12.60
N PRO A 268 2.71 -16.60 13.59
CA PRO A 268 2.60 -15.16 13.81
C PRO A 268 3.96 -14.56 14.18
N LEU A 269 4.22 -13.35 13.66
CA LEU A 269 5.40 -12.55 14.04
C LEU A 269 4.98 -11.47 15.03
N GLU A 270 5.81 -11.26 16.05
CA GLU A 270 5.63 -10.14 16.95
C GLU A 270 5.83 -8.82 16.19
N GLY A 271 4.81 -7.99 16.18
CA GLY A 271 4.93 -6.65 15.62
C GLY A 271 5.74 -5.77 16.54
N LYS A 272 6.74 -5.04 16.03
CA LYS A 272 7.21 -3.83 16.71
C LYS A 272 6.07 -2.80 16.63
N ASN A 273 5.11 -2.91 17.55
CA ASN A 273 4.14 -1.85 17.80
C ASN A 273 4.93 -0.66 18.31
N ASN A 274 5.14 0.35 17.48
CA ASN A 274 5.51 1.68 17.95
C ASN A 274 4.41 2.12 18.91
N ASN A 275 4.77 2.16 20.18
CA ASN A 275 4.00 2.57 21.32
C ASN A 275 2.88 3.56 21.03
N HIS A 276 1.66 3.15 21.29
CA HIS A 276 0.64 3.91 22.02
C HIS A 276 -0.61 3.02 22.16
N SER A 277 -0.63 2.20 23.19
CA SER A 277 -1.87 1.80 23.84
C SER A 277 -1.57 1.38 25.25
N ASN A 278 -1.89 2.26 26.18
CA ASN A 278 -2.36 1.84 27.48
C ASN A 278 -3.68 1.09 27.24
N ASP A 279 -3.65 -0.22 27.37
CA ASP A 279 -4.82 -1.02 27.70
C ASP A 279 -4.39 -2.13 28.64
N SER A 280 -4.38 -1.77 29.91
CA SER A 280 -4.61 -2.66 31.03
C SER A 280 -6.05 -3.13 30.97
N ASN A 281 -6.29 -4.36 30.45
CA ASN A 281 -7.35 -5.27 30.86
C ASN A 281 -7.48 -6.41 29.85
N ASN A 282 -6.75 -7.46 30.06
CA ASN A 282 -7.23 -8.82 29.90
C ASN A 282 -6.30 -9.81 30.62
N SER A 283 -6.52 -9.93 31.91
CA SER A 283 -6.06 -11.03 32.74
C SER A 283 -6.98 -12.22 32.48
N ASN A 284 -6.52 -13.20 31.70
CA ASN A 284 -6.88 -14.62 31.82
C ASN A 284 -6.13 -15.42 30.75
N VAL A 285 -4.91 -15.83 31.04
CA VAL A 285 -4.30 -17.04 30.49
C VAL A 285 -3.70 -17.78 31.67
N GLY A 286 -4.28 -18.92 31.94
CA GLY A 286 -3.92 -19.79 33.05
C GLY A 286 -2.48 -20.27 32.98
N ASP A 287 -1.90 -20.25 34.16
CA ASP A 287 -0.64 -20.82 34.55
C ASP A 287 -0.55 -22.31 34.18
N ILE A 288 0.43 -22.67 33.35
CA ILE A 288 0.87 -24.07 33.26
C ILE A 288 2.38 -24.06 33.49
N SER A 289 2.72 -24.09 34.77
CA SER A 289 4.04 -24.52 35.22
C SER A 289 4.01 -26.05 35.44
N HIS A 290 5.13 -26.68 35.15
CA HIS A 290 5.55 -28.07 35.36
C HIS A 290 5.22 -29.09 34.25
N VAL A 291 6.25 -29.41 33.46
CA VAL A 291 6.80 -30.76 33.38
C VAL A 291 8.29 -30.63 33.04
N SER A 292 9.14 -31.00 33.98
CA SER A 292 10.55 -31.35 33.73
C SER A 292 10.61 -32.85 33.44
N GLU A 293 11.43 -33.25 32.47
CA GLU A 293 12.47 -34.28 32.65
C GLU A 293 13.04 -34.77 31.30
N THR A 294 14.31 -34.56 31.17
CA THR A 294 15.39 -35.39 30.59
C THR A 294 15.14 -36.17 29.31
N LEU A 295 15.89 -35.80 28.25
CA LEU A 295 16.72 -36.78 27.52
C LEU A 295 17.85 -36.06 26.79
N ASP A 296 19.05 -36.47 27.18
CA ASP A 296 20.37 -36.17 26.66
C ASP A 296 20.52 -36.77 25.25
N THR A 297 20.89 -35.97 24.27
CA THR A 297 21.75 -36.41 23.15
C THR A 297 22.33 -35.20 22.42
N SER A 298 23.62 -35.04 22.60
CA SER A 298 24.54 -34.18 21.88
C SER A 298 24.39 -34.26 20.36
N PHE A 299 23.93 -33.20 19.75
CA PHE A 299 24.22 -32.84 18.37
C PHE A 299 24.64 -31.38 18.38
N GLU A 300 25.94 -31.13 18.19
CA GLU A 300 26.46 -29.79 17.86
C GLU A 300 25.92 -29.37 16.52
N ILE A 301 24.85 -28.57 16.53
CA ILE A 301 24.43 -27.79 15.37
C ILE A 301 25.16 -26.45 15.49
N LEU A 302 26.07 -26.22 14.55
CA LEU A 302 26.69 -24.92 14.29
C LEU A 302 25.62 -23.82 14.30
N SER A 303 25.74 -22.88 15.21
CA SER A 303 24.84 -21.76 15.40
C SER A 303 25.00 -20.77 14.23
N GLU A 304 24.26 -21.01 13.15
CA GLU A 304 23.83 -19.91 12.31
C GLU A 304 22.75 -19.14 13.09
N ASN A 305 22.91 -17.83 13.23
CA ASN A 305 21.98 -16.94 13.93
C ASN A 305 20.53 -17.28 13.56
N PRO A 306 19.63 -17.46 14.55
CA PRO A 306 18.23 -17.73 14.23
C PRO A 306 17.68 -16.58 13.36
N PRO A 307 16.97 -16.88 12.27
CA PRO A 307 16.45 -15.86 11.40
C PRO A 307 15.57 -14.91 12.21
N ASN A 308 15.81 -13.61 12.10
CA ASN A 308 15.06 -12.55 12.76
C ASN A 308 13.56 -12.84 12.70
N ASN A 309 12.94 -13.08 13.84
CA ASN A 309 11.50 -13.33 14.00
C ASN A 309 10.71 -12.01 14.01
N GLU A 310 11.28 -10.96 13.45
CA GLU A 310 10.69 -9.62 13.45
C GLU A 310 9.88 -9.34 12.18
N ALA A 311 8.77 -8.65 12.35
CA ALA A 311 7.99 -8.15 11.22
C ALA A 311 8.79 -7.12 10.41
N PRO A 312 8.65 -7.07 9.06
CA PRO A 312 9.39 -6.14 8.22
C PRO A 312 9.04 -4.68 8.55
N ILE A 313 10.07 -3.83 8.60
CA ILE A 313 9.90 -2.40 8.90
C ILE A 313 8.87 -1.77 7.95
N GLY A 314 7.92 -1.03 8.51
CA GLY A 314 6.91 -0.33 7.71
C GLY A 314 5.86 0.38 8.54
N TRP A 315 5.19 1.34 7.92
CA TRP A 315 4.18 2.24 8.50
C TRP A 315 2.75 1.80 8.11
N GLY A 316 2.60 0.55 7.73
CA GLY A 316 1.33 -0.02 7.26
C GLY A 316 0.63 -0.86 8.33
N PRO A 317 -0.67 -1.15 8.15
CA PRO A 317 -1.51 -1.85 9.11
C PRO A 317 -1.44 -3.38 8.98
N ALA A 318 -0.47 -3.93 8.26
CA ALA A 318 -0.39 -5.36 8.02
C ALA A 318 0.04 -6.12 9.28
N THR A 319 -0.69 -7.19 9.59
CA THR A 319 -0.28 -8.21 10.56
C THR A 319 0.56 -9.26 9.84
N TYR A 320 1.74 -9.58 10.36
CA TYR A 320 2.70 -10.44 9.67
C TYR A 320 2.82 -11.83 10.28
N TYR A 321 3.11 -12.78 9.39
CA TYR A 321 3.33 -14.19 9.68
C TYR A 321 4.53 -14.70 8.88
N LYS A 322 5.02 -15.87 9.23
CA LYS A 322 6.12 -16.55 8.54
C LYS A 322 5.81 -18.02 8.33
N ILE A 323 6.25 -18.57 7.22
CA ILE A 323 6.34 -20.03 7.01
C ILE A 323 7.65 -20.48 7.60
N ALA A 324 7.70 -21.64 8.24
CA ALA A 324 8.94 -22.20 8.78
C ALA A 324 10.01 -22.30 7.68
N GLY A 325 11.22 -21.80 7.95
CA GLY A 325 12.32 -21.79 6.99
C GLY A 325 12.27 -20.70 5.90
N ALA A 326 11.18 -19.94 5.79
CA ALA A 326 11.08 -18.89 4.78
C ALA A 326 12.03 -17.73 5.02
N LYS A 327 12.60 -17.16 3.96
CA LYS A 327 13.43 -15.94 4.02
C LYS A 327 12.58 -14.67 4.17
N GLY A 328 11.39 -14.67 3.59
CA GLY A 328 10.44 -13.56 3.61
C GLY A 328 9.29 -13.75 4.60
N THR A 329 8.25 -12.93 4.48
CA THR A 329 7.08 -12.95 5.37
C THR A 329 5.77 -12.83 4.60
N ILE A 330 4.67 -13.21 5.24
CA ILE A 330 3.32 -13.06 4.74
C ILE A 330 2.56 -12.10 5.65
N GLY A 331 1.93 -11.09 5.05
CA GLY A 331 1.14 -10.10 5.76
C GLY A 331 -0.32 -10.12 5.34
N PHE A 332 -1.21 -9.71 6.23
CA PHE A 332 -2.63 -9.52 5.92
C PHE A 332 -3.04 -8.09 6.27
N ILE A 333 -3.84 -7.46 5.40
CA ILE A 333 -4.38 -6.13 5.60
C ILE A 333 -5.91 -6.22 5.58
N SER A 334 -6.50 -6.14 6.77
CA SER A 334 -7.95 -6.15 6.97
C SER A 334 -8.49 -4.73 6.79
N ALA A 335 -8.74 -4.34 5.54
CA ALA A 335 -9.19 -2.98 5.25
C ALA A 335 -10.70 -2.79 5.51
N ILE A 336 -11.48 -3.86 5.45
CA ILE A 336 -12.95 -3.88 5.54
C ILE A 336 -13.43 -4.64 6.78
N SER A 337 -13.00 -5.91 6.97
CA SER A 337 -13.55 -6.79 8.00
C SER A 337 -13.11 -6.39 9.43
N ASN A 338 -11.86 -5.94 9.59
CA ASN A 338 -11.31 -5.47 10.86
C ASN A 338 -10.44 -4.24 10.58
N HIS A 339 -11.10 -3.12 10.30
CA HIS A 339 -10.44 -1.91 9.84
C HIS A 339 -9.53 -1.30 10.91
N PHE A 340 -8.39 -0.81 10.47
CA PHE A 340 -7.35 -0.17 11.29
C PHE A 340 -7.55 1.35 11.43
N CYS A 341 -8.77 1.85 11.37
CA CYS A 341 -9.06 3.29 11.41
C CYS A 341 -8.59 3.94 12.71
N ALA A 342 -8.70 3.24 13.84
CA ALA A 342 -8.27 3.74 15.15
C ALA A 342 -6.76 4.11 15.21
N THR A 343 -5.92 3.48 14.37
CA THR A 343 -4.47 3.75 14.29
C THR A 343 -4.06 4.42 12.99
N CYS A 344 -5.00 4.98 12.23
CA CYS A 344 -4.74 5.53 10.92
C CYS A 344 -4.00 6.88 10.99
N ASN A 345 -2.74 6.90 10.61
CA ASN A 345 -1.84 8.07 10.63
C ASN A 345 -1.74 8.80 9.27
N ARG A 346 -2.71 8.64 8.34
CA ARG A 346 -2.53 9.01 6.92
C ARG A 346 -3.38 10.18 6.49
N LEU A 347 -2.77 11.01 5.62
CA LEU A 347 -3.45 11.90 4.68
C LEU A 347 -3.12 11.47 3.23
N ARG A 348 -3.93 11.91 2.29
CA ARG A 348 -3.75 11.65 0.86
C ARG A 348 -3.81 12.94 0.05
N LEU A 349 -2.92 13.05 -0.93
CA LEU A 349 -2.90 14.12 -1.91
C LEU A 349 -3.16 13.51 -3.29
N THR A 350 -4.16 14.03 -3.99
CA THR A 350 -4.45 13.65 -5.38
C THR A 350 -3.55 14.38 -6.35
N SER A 351 -3.42 13.88 -7.58
CA SER A 351 -2.59 14.49 -8.62
C SER A 351 -3.07 15.90 -9.02
N ASP A 352 -4.35 16.20 -8.86
CA ASP A 352 -4.97 17.52 -9.10
C ASP A 352 -4.96 18.45 -7.88
N GLY A 353 -4.22 18.08 -6.82
CA GLY A 353 -3.99 18.94 -5.66
C GLY A 353 -5.14 18.99 -4.67
N LYS A 354 -5.87 17.89 -4.49
CA LYS A 354 -6.87 17.76 -3.43
C LYS A 354 -6.30 16.95 -2.27
N LEU A 355 -6.33 17.53 -1.09
CA LEU A 355 -6.01 16.82 0.15
C LEU A 355 -7.25 16.09 0.65
N ARG A 356 -7.11 14.79 0.93
CA ARG A 356 -8.19 13.92 1.39
C ARG A 356 -7.86 13.34 2.77
N PRO A 357 -8.75 13.46 3.74
CA PRO A 357 -8.53 12.94 5.10
C PRO A 357 -8.62 11.42 5.18
N CYS A 358 -9.45 10.80 4.32
CA CYS A 358 -9.70 9.36 4.31
C CYS A 358 -9.87 8.83 2.88
N LEU A 359 -9.53 7.56 2.66
CA LEU A 359 -9.71 6.88 1.38
C LEU A 359 -11.21 6.79 1.00
N PHE A 360 -12.07 6.55 1.98
CA PHE A 360 -13.52 6.37 1.81
C PHE A 360 -14.33 7.67 1.96
N SER A 361 -13.69 8.83 2.14
CA SER A 361 -14.38 10.13 2.20
C SER A 361 -14.36 10.81 0.85
N ASP A 362 -15.47 11.46 0.48
CA ASP A 362 -15.55 12.35 -0.68
C ASP A 362 -15.14 13.79 -0.36
N GLU A 363 -14.79 14.07 0.90
CA GLU A 363 -14.29 15.38 1.29
C GLU A 363 -12.90 15.63 0.71
N GLU A 364 -12.76 16.78 0.05
CA GLU A 364 -11.55 17.18 -0.65
C GLU A 364 -11.25 18.66 -0.39
N PHE A 365 -10.02 18.94 -0.03
CA PHE A 365 -9.54 20.28 0.29
C PHE A 365 -8.50 20.71 -0.75
N ASP A 366 -8.77 21.83 -1.44
CA ASP A 366 -7.94 22.30 -2.57
C ASP A 366 -6.67 23.01 -2.08
N VAL A 367 -5.53 22.31 -2.10
CA VAL A 367 -4.23 22.90 -1.75
C VAL A 367 -3.54 23.56 -2.95
N LYS A 368 -3.98 23.31 -4.18
CA LYS A 368 -3.37 23.85 -5.41
C LYS A 368 -3.47 25.37 -5.48
N LYS A 369 -4.66 25.91 -5.15
CA LYS A 369 -4.88 27.36 -5.18
C LYS A 369 -3.94 28.14 -4.26
N PRO A 370 -3.86 27.85 -2.95
CA PRO A 370 -2.94 28.56 -2.06
C PRO A 370 -1.46 28.31 -2.41
N LEU A 371 -1.09 27.12 -2.90
CA LEU A 371 0.27 26.86 -3.37
C LEU A 371 0.65 27.80 -4.52
N ARG A 372 -0.21 27.95 -5.52
CA ARG A 372 0.03 28.82 -6.70
C ARG A 372 0.00 30.31 -6.36
N ASN A 373 -0.78 30.69 -5.38
CA ASN A 373 -0.86 32.08 -4.91
C ASN A 373 0.25 32.43 -3.91
N GLY A 374 1.17 31.51 -3.60
CA GLY A 374 2.26 31.72 -2.66
C GLY A 374 1.84 31.91 -1.20
N THR A 375 0.64 31.45 -0.83
CA THR A 375 0.07 31.66 0.49
C THR A 375 0.39 30.50 1.43
N VAL A 376 1.52 30.53 2.12
CA VAL A 376 1.93 29.49 3.09
C VAL A 376 0.84 29.27 4.14
N TYR A 377 0.30 30.32 4.72
CA TYR A 377 -0.78 30.26 5.70
C TYR A 377 -2.01 29.52 5.17
N GLY A 378 -2.37 29.74 3.91
CA GLY A 378 -3.51 29.05 3.29
C GLY A 378 -3.36 27.54 3.17
N VAL A 379 -2.12 27.05 2.93
CA VAL A 379 -1.85 25.60 2.88
C VAL A 379 -1.95 24.99 4.27
N GLN A 380 -1.42 25.64 5.30
CA GLN A 380 -1.51 25.17 6.69
C GLN A 380 -2.96 25.12 7.17
N GLN A 381 -3.75 26.15 6.86
CA GLN A 381 -5.18 26.16 7.19
C GLN A 381 -5.90 24.97 6.55
N ILE A 382 -5.66 24.70 5.28
CA ILE A 382 -6.28 23.56 4.59
C ILE A 382 -5.84 22.22 5.19
N LEU A 383 -4.58 22.10 5.63
CA LEU A 383 -4.11 20.92 6.33
C LEU A 383 -4.89 20.71 7.65
N ASP A 384 -5.08 21.79 8.43
CA ASP A 384 -5.84 21.75 9.67
C ASP A 384 -7.34 21.41 9.42
N GLU A 385 -7.95 21.96 8.40
CA GLU A 385 -9.33 21.66 8.00
C GLU A 385 -9.47 20.18 7.61
N ALA A 386 -8.54 19.65 6.82
CA ALA A 386 -8.53 18.23 6.45
C ALA A 386 -8.33 17.30 7.64
N LEU A 387 -7.53 17.70 8.63
CA LEU A 387 -7.35 16.95 9.88
C LEU A 387 -8.61 16.97 10.74
N ALA A 388 -9.24 18.13 10.85
CA ALA A 388 -10.48 18.29 11.62
C ALA A 388 -11.64 17.47 11.03
N SER A 389 -11.67 17.31 9.69
CA SER A 389 -12.69 16.54 8.98
C SER A 389 -12.40 15.03 8.90
N LYS A 390 -11.22 14.59 9.37
CA LYS A 390 -10.83 13.18 9.29
C LYS A 390 -11.77 12.32 10.13
N PRO A 391 -12.49 11.34 9.53
CA PRO A 391 -13.48 10.55 10.25
C PRO A 391 -12.80 9.59 11.24
N GLU A 392 -13.51 9.23 12.31
CA GLU A 392 -13.10 8.19 13.26
C GLU A 392 -12.86 6.85 12.55
N GLY A 393 -13.81 6.46 11.71
CA GLY A 393 -13.73 5.26 10.88
C GLY A 393 -14.42 5.46 9.54
N HIS A 394 -14.26 4.50 8.63
CA HIS A 394 -14.94 4.58 7.35
C HIS A 394 -16.44 4.24 7.42
N HIS A 395 -16.94 3.72 8.56
CA HIS A 395 -18.35 3.43 8.88
C HIS A 395 -19.08 2.71 7.74
N HIS A 396 -18.45 1.72 7.10
CA HIS A 396 -18.98 1.00 5.94
C HIS A 396 -19.42 1.91 4.78
N ARG A 397 -18.86 3.12 4.66
CA ARG A 397 -19.08 3.98 3.50
C ARG A 397 -18.62 3.24 2.25
N ARG A 398 -19.53 3.10 1.30
CA ARG A 398 -19.28 2.40 0.05
C ARG A 398 -19.06 3.43 -1.04
N GLY A 399 -18.01 3.20 -1.82
CA GLY A 399 -17.71 4.00 -2.99
C GLY A 399 -17.25 5.42 -2.65
N THR A 400 -16.62 6.00 -3.61
CA THR A 400 -16.28 7.43 -3.66
C THR A 400 -16.50 7.90 -5.08
N LYS A 401 -16.60 9.22 -5.27
CA LYS A 401 -16.74 9.80 -6.62
C LYS A 401 -15.51 9.55 -7.50
N ARG A 402 -14.36 9.24 -6.90
CA ARG A 402 -13.10 8.97 -7.60
C ARG A 402 -12.80 7.49 -7.66
N SER A 403 -12.17 7.06 -8.75
CA SER A 403 -11.60 5.73 -8.87
C SER A 403 -10.31 5.60 -8.04
N MET A 404 -9.90 4.35 -7.76
CA MET A 404 -8.68 4.06 -6.97
C MET A 404 -7.43 4.72 -7.59
N SER A 405 -7.30 4.71 -8.92
CA SER A 405 -6.18 5.31 -9.65
C SER A 405 -6.05 6.83 -9.46
N GLN A 406 -7.16 7.52 -9.19
CA GLN A 406 -7.17 8.97 -8.98
C GLN A 406 -6.82 9.36 -7.53
N MET A 407 -6.93 8.42 -6.59
CA MET A 407 -6.73 8.69 -5.15
C MET A 407 -5.39 8.17 -4.63
N GLY A 408 -4.59 7.54 -5.47
CA GLY A 408 -3.34 6.94 -5.09
C GLY A 408 -3.54 5.71 -4.21
N GLY A 409 -4.10 4.68 -4.77
CA GLY A 409 -4.47 3.40 -4.17
C GLY A 409 -3.39 2.63 -3.47
#